data_bc5926d240e203950f82f5570677ff79
#
_entry.id   bc5926d240e203950f82f5570677ff79
#
_cell.length_a   1.000
_cell.length_b   1.000
_cell.length_c   1.000
_cell.angle_alpha   90.00
_cell.angle_beta   90.00
_cell.angle_gamma   90.00
#
_symmetry.space_group_name_H-M   'P 1'
#
loop_
_entity.id
_entity.type
_entity.pdbx_description
1 polymer ?
#
loop_
_entity_poly.entity_id
_entity_poly.type
_entity_poly.pdbx_seq_one_letter_code
_entity_poly.pdbx_strand_id
1 'polypeptide(L)'
;ALPISWVSGGCFRGMEMVVENRTPEDAAQIVQRICGVCPVSHAHSSAIAAEKAYGIKISNNARIIRNLLEGAQFLHSHILWFYNLAALDYVNPLNALKADPADAYDLAQAAGTSMNSDFVALKERLANFADNGQLSIFSGNWFDAEDGTAYQLPPELDLICTAHYLEALTMQAKASQISAIIGGKMPHVMTLVPGGTAFVPTDQKLDELKALADEIYDWVESTMIPDTLAIAPYYIDALNWGKGCGRYVAWGVFEGPGDYASYTEQMANRYLPMGVIDDKLNLSDVQEN
;
A
#
# COMPACT_ATOMS: atom_id res chain seq x y z
N ALA A 1 -25.19 -0.26 20.92
CA ALA A 1 -25.11 0.07 19.51
C ALA A 1 -25.21 -1.21 18.68
N LEU A 2 -26.00 -1.20 17.64
CA LEU A 2 -26.05 -2.31 16.70
C LEU A 2 -24.80 -2.25 15.81
N PRO A 3 -24.18 -3.39 15.47
CA PRO A 3 -23.05 -3.39 14.54
C PRO A 3 -23.54 -2.87 13.17
N ILE A 4 -22.86 -1.83 12.68
CA ILE A 4 -23.18 -1.19 11.40
C ILE A 4 -22.45 -1.85 10.24
N SER A 5 -21.40 -2.61 10.52
CA SER A 5 -20.67 -3.37 9.53
C SER A 5 -20.38 -4.78 10.03
N TRP A 6 -20.33 -5.72 9.11
CA TRP A 6 -19.92 -7.08 9.34
C TRP A 6 -18.76 -7.41 8.44
N VAL A 7 -17.64 -7.81 9.03
CA VAL A 7 -16.48 -8.33 8.30
C VAL A 7 -16.44 -9.83 8.50
N SER A 8 -16.56 -10.59 7.42
CA SER A 8 -16.44 -12.05 7.44
C SER A 8 -15.19 -12.50 6.69
N GLY A 9 -14.70 -13.69 6.98
CA GLY A 9 -13.53 -14.28 6.36
C GLY A 9 -12.20 -13.79 6.93
N GLY A 10 -12.20 -12.88 7.91
CA GLY A 10 -11.00 -12.48 8.64
C GLY A 10 -10.54 -13.55 9.62
N CYS A 11 -9.22 -13.61 9.85
CA CYS A 11 -8.64 -14.47 10.86
C CYS A 11 -8.80 -13.80 12.23
N PHE A 12 -9.59 -14.38 13.13
CA PHE A 12 -9.67 -13.93 14.51
C PHE A 12 -8.41 -14.37 15.26
N ARG A 13 -7.64 -13.39 15.75
CA ARG A 13 -6.40 -13.62 16.50
C ARG A 13 -6.49 -13.18 17.96
N GLY A 14 -7.66 -12.80 18.44
CA GLY A 14 -7.91 -12.42 19.83
C GLY A 14 -7.37 -11.04 20.24
N MET A 15 -7.07 -10.15 19.30
CA MET A 15 -6.56 -8.81 19.62
C MET A 15 -7.57 -7.98 20.40
N GLU A 16 -8.86 -8.16 20.15
CA GLU A 16 -9.97 -7.53 20.86
C GLU A 16 -9.94 -7.92 22.35
N MET A 17 -9.61 -9.19 22.66
CA MET A 17 -9.47 -9.67 24.03
C MET A 17 -8.20 -9.12 24.71
N VAL A 18 -7.13 -8.91 23.94
CA VAL A 18 -5.87 -8.36 24.47
C VAL A 18 -6.04 -6.92 24.94
N VAL A 19 -6.89 -6.14 24.26
CA VAL A 19 -7.13 -4.73 24.61
C VAL A 19 -8.24 -4.55 25.65
N GLU A 20 -8.97 -5.61 26.00
CA GLU A 20 -9.99 -5.56 27.03
C GLU A 20 -9.39 -5.14 28.37
N ASN A 21 -10.04 -4.18 29.06
CA ASN A 21 -9.56 -3.56 30.30
C ASN A 21 -8.21 -2.82 30.22
N ARG A 22 -7.75 -2.49 29.00
CA ARG A 22 -6.59 -1.61 28.81
C ARG A 22 -7.05 -0.15 28.66
N THR A 23 -6.11 0.77 28.90
CA THR A 23 -6.38 2.19 28.58
C THR A 23 -6.44 2.39 27.06
N PRO A 24 -7.15 3.41 26.57
CA PRO A 24 -7.15 3.74 25.13
C PRO A 24 -5.75 4.05 24.58
N GLU A 25 -4.86 4.60 25.40
CA GLU A 25 -3.46 4.85 25.04
C GLU A 25 -2.70 3.53 24.80
N ASP A 26 -2.84 2.57 25.71
CA ASP A 26 -2.27 1.24 25.55
C ASP A 26 -2.87 0.52 24.36
N ALA A 27 -4.19 0.64 24.15
CA ALA A 27 -4.88 0.04 23.02
C ALA A 27 -4.30 0.52 21.69
N ALA A 28 -4.02 1.83 21.54
CA ALA A 28 -3.44 2.40 20.32
C ALA A 28 -2.05 1.79 19.99
N GLN A 29 -1.28 1.42 21.01
CA GLN A 29 0.00 0.74 20.81
C GLN A 29 -0.17 -0.76 20.51
N ILE A 30 -1.11 -1.43 21.16
CA ILE A 30 -1.32 -2.88 21.03
C ILE A 30 -1.93 -3.24 19.67
N VAL A 31 -2.96 -2.52 19.20
CA VAL A 31 -3.68 -2.84 17.97
C VAL A 31 -2.80 -2.78 16.71
N GLN A 32 -1.67 -2.09 16.76
CA GLN A 32 -0.70 -2.13 15.67
C GLN A 32 -0.24 -3.56 15.34
N ARG A 33 -0.26 -4.48 16.34
CA ARG A 33 0.15 -5.89 16.17
C ARG A 33 -0.88 -6.73 15.42
N ILE A 34 -2.00 -6.15 15.04
CA ILE A 34 -2.93 -6.77 14.09
C ILE A 34 -2.21 -7.01 12.76
N CYS A 35 -1.39 -6.05 12.32
CA CYS A 35 -0.69 -6.15 11.05
C CYS A 35 0.73 -5.56 11.16
N GLY A 36 1.72 -6.25 10.59
CA GLY A 36 3.09 -5.74 10.45
C GLY A 36 3.31 -4.89 9.20
N VAL A 37 2.40 -4.98 8.22
CA VAL A 37 2.45 -4.22 6.96
C VAL A 37 1.76 -2.86 7.11
N CYS A 38 0.60 -2.79 7.79
CA CYS A 38 -0.21 -1.59 7.94
C CYS A 38 -0.40 -1.12 9.41
N PRO A 39 0.64 -1.14 10.25
CA PRO A 39 0.50 -0.82 11.67
C PRO A 39 0.13 0.63 11.93
N VAL A 40 0.53 1.56 11.06
CA VAL A 40 0.22 2.99 11.18
C VAL A 40 -1.29 3.21 11.14
N SER A 41 -1.99 2.60 10.18
CA SER A 41 -3.43 2.73 10.04
C SER A 41 -4.19 2.20 11.27
N HIS A 42 -3.72 1.10 11.87
CA HIS A 42 -4.29 0.58 13.12
C HIS A 42 -4.07 1.53 14.30
N ALA A 43 -2.84 2.07 14.45
CA ALA A 43 -2.54 3.05 15.48
C ALA A 43 -3.37 4.32 15.32
N HIS A 44 -3.46 4.84 14.09
CA HIS A 44 -4.17 6.06 13.76
C HIS A 44 -5.67 5.93 14.03
N SER A 45 -6.29 4.86 13.57
CA SER A 45 -7.70 4.58 13.83
C SER A 45 -8.01 4.50 15.33
N SER A 46 -7.16 3.82 16.11
CA SER A 46 -7.33 3.70 17.56
C SER A 46 -7.13 5.03 18.27
N ALA A 47 -6.13 5.82 17.86
CA ALA A 47 -5.89 7.15 18.43
C ALA A 47 -7.08 8.10 18.16
N ILE A 48 -7.61 8.13 16.94
CA ILE A 48 -8.80 8.91 16.58
C ILE A 48 -10.01 8.47 17.41
N ALA A 49 -10.22 7.16 17.59
CA ALA A 49 -11.32 6.65 18.40
C ALA A 49 -11.22 7.10 19.87
N ALA A 50 -9.99 7.06 20.45
CA ALA A 50 -9.74 7.54 21.79
C ALA A 50 -9.97 9.06 21.92
N GLU A 51 -9.49 9.83 20.95
CA GLU A 51 -9.67 11.29 20.90
C GLU A 51 -11.16 11.68 20.81
N LYS A 52 -11.91 10.96 19.99
CA LYS A 52 -13.38 11.14 19.91
C LYS A 52 -14.03 10.85 21.28
N ALA A 53 -13.64 9.76 21.93
CA ALA A 53 -14.21 9.39 23.23
C ALA A 53 -13.87 10.38 24.34
N TYR A 54 -12.68 10.97 24.33
CA TYR A 54 -12.23 11.96 25.31
C TYR A 54 -12.60 13.40 24.95
N GLY A 55 -13.09 13.67 23.73
CA GLY A 55 -13.35 15.01 23.24
C GLY A 55 -12.06 15.83 23.01
N ILE A 56 -10.95 15.16 22.69
CA ILE A 56 -9.66 15.80 22.48
C ILE A 56 -9.52 16.28 21.04
N LYS A 57 -9.07 17.53 20.88
CA LYS A 57 -8.63 18.07 19.59
C LYS A 57 -7.11 18.08 19.52
N ILE A 58 -6.55 17.58 18.43
CA ILE A 58 -5.11 17.65 18.17
C ILE A 58 -4.71 18.96 17.52
N SER A 59 -3.44 19.36 17.68
CA SER A 59 -2.90 20.55 17.01
C SER A 59 -2.76 20.33 15.49
N ASN A 60 -2.74 21.42 14.71
CA ASN A 60 -2.49 21.37 13.28
C ASN A 60 -1.16 20.70 12.92
N ASN A 61 -0.10 20.93 13.70
CA ASN A 61 1.19 20.29 13.46
C ASN A 61 1.13 18.78 13.69
N ALA A 62 0.44 18.33 14.74
CA ALA A 62 0.24 16.90 14.99
C ALA A 62 -0.53 16.24 13.84
N ARG A 63 -1.58 16.90 13.35
CA ARG A 63 -2.36 16.46 12.20
C ARG A 63 -1.51 16.31 10.93
N ILE A 64 -0.68 17.32 10.60
CA ILE A 64 0.21 17.27 9.45
C ILE A 64 1.22 16.11 9.58
N ILE A 65 1.82 15.94 10.75
CA ILE A 65 2.79 14.88 11.02
C ILE A 65 2.12 13.50 10.87
N ARG A 66 0.89 13.33 11.36
CA ARG A 66 0.14 12.09 11.18
C ARG A 66 -0.20 11.83 9.71
N ASN A 67 -0.56 12.87 8.95
CA ASN A 67 -0.78 12.74 7.51
C ASN A 67 0.48 12.32 6.76
N LEU A 68 1.65 12.84 7.13
CA LEU A 68 2.92 12.40 6.54
C LEU A 68 3.22 10.93 6.87
N LEU A 69 2.95 10.52 8.10
CA LEU A 69 3.14 9.13 8.52
C LEU A 69 2.19 8.18 7.80
N GLU A 70 0.91 8.55 7.67
CA GLU A 70 -0.10 7.79 6.92
C GLU A 70 0.24 7.76 5.42
N GLY A 71 0.73 8.87 4.85
CA GLY A 71 1.19 8.94 3.46
C GLY A 71 2.34 7.97 3.17
N ALA A 72 3.30 7.88 4.08
CA ALA A 72 4.40 6.90 3.97
C ALA A 72 3.86 5.45 4.00
N GLN A 73 2.90 5.17 4.89
CA GLN A 73 2.21 3.87 4.95
C GLN A 73 1.44 3.59 3.64
N PHE A 74 0.80 4.60 3.07
CA PHE A 74 0.08 4.49 1.81
C PHE A 74 1.01 4.09 0.65
N LEU A 75 2.12 4.80 0.50
CA LEU A 75 3.13 4.50 -0.52
C LEU A 75 3.69 3.08 -0.35
N HIS A 76 4.12 2.74 0.87
CA HIS A 76 4.60 1.40 1.18
C HIS A 76 3.58 0.32 0.81
N SER A 77 2.33 0.48 1.23
CA SER A 77 1.28 -0.53 1.04
C SER A 77 0.88 -0.71 -0.42
N HIS A 78 0.80 0.38 -1.21
CA HIS A 78 0.47 0.29 -2.63
C HIS A 78 1.59 -0.37 -3.44
N ILE A 79 2.85 -0.01 -3.18
CA ILE A 79 4.01 -0.60 -3.86
C ILE A 79 4.11 -2.09 -3.52
N LEU A 80 4.01 -2.44 -2.24
CA LEU A 80 4.05 -3.83 -1.78
C LEU A 80 2.91 -4.65 -2.38
N TRP A 81 1.68 -4.11 -2.33
CA TRP A 81 0.53 -4.83 -2.84
C TRP A 81 0.64 -5.10 -4.34
N PHE A 82 0.98 -4.07 -5.11
CA PHE A 82 1.05 -4.22 -6.56
C PHE A 82 2.14 -5.20 -6.97
N TYR A 83 3.39 -4.98 -6.58
CA TYR A 83 4.50 -5.80 -7.06
C TYR A 83 4.64 -7.14 -6.32
N ASN A 84 4.54 -7.15 -4.99
CA ASN A 84 4.95 -8.30 -4.21
C ASN A 84 3.79 -9.20 -3.77
N LEU A 85 2.55 -8.76 -4.00
CA LEU A 85 1.36 -9.58 -3.77
C LEU A 85 0.61 -9.84 -5.07
N ALA A 86 0.10 -8.81 -5.76
CA ALA A 86 -0.78 -8.97 -6.90
C ALA A 86 -0.03 -9.30 -8.21
N ALA A 87 1.13 -8.70 -8.46
CA ALA A 87 1.82 -8.86 -9.74
C ALA A 87 2.21 -10.30 -10.04
N LEU A 88 2.48 -11.11 -9.02
CA LEU A 88 2.82 -12.53 -9.19
C LEU A 88 1.68 -13.38 -9.76
N ASP A 89 0.45 -12.87 -9.74
CA ASP A 89 -0.70 -13.49 -10.40
C ASP A 89 -0.73 -13.21 -11.92
N TYR A 90 0.04 -12.24 -12.39
CA TYR A 90 0.05 -11.75 -13.77
C TYR A 90 1.41 -11.86 -14.44
N VAL A 91 2.49 -11.79 -13.68
CA VAL A 91 3.89 -11.79 -14.13
C VAL A 91 4.53 -13.13 -13.83
N ASN A 92 5.08 -13.78 -14.86
CA ASN A 92 5.73 -15.08 -14.73
C ASN A 92 7.25 -15.00 -14.89
N PRO A 93 8.02 -15.06 -13.79
CA PRO A 93 9.48 -15.04 -13.83
C PRO A 93 10.12 -16.19 -14.63
N LEU A 94 9.42 -17.33 -14.79
CA LEU A 94 9.91 -18.43 -15.64
C LEU A 94 9.73 -18.12 -17.13
N ASN A 95 8.65 -17.40 -17.51
CA ASN A 95 8.50 -16.96 -18.89
C ASN A 95 9.51 -15.87 -19.27
N ALA A 96 9.91 -15.03 -18.31
CA ALA A 96 10.97 -14.04 -18.46
C ALA A 96 12.31 -14.63 -18.93
N LEU A 97 12.57 -15.90 -18.67
CA LEU A 97 13.77 -16.61 -19.19
C LEU A 97 13.81 -16.71 -20.71
N LYS A 98 12.67 -16.59 -21.37
CA LYS A 98 12.57 -16.65 -22.84
C LYS A 98 12.78 -15.28 -23.50
N ALA A 99 12.75 -14.19 -22.73
CA ALA A 99 12.86 -12.83 -23.24
C ALA A 99 14.20 -12.57 -23.91
N ASP A 100 14.19 -11.75 -24.96
CA ASP A 100 15.43 -11.09 -25.42
C ASP A 100 15.60 -9.79 -24.61
N PRO A 101 16.73 -9.60 -23.90
CA PRO A 101 16.96 -8.37 -23.15
C PRO A 101 16.98 -7.11 -24.02
N ALA A 102 17.41 -7.18 -25.29
CA ALA A 102 17.41 -6.04 -26.19
C ALA A 102 15.96 -5.64 -26.54
N ASP A 103 15.11 -6.62 -26.87
CA ASP A 103 13.69 -6.40 -27.13
C ASP A 103 12.96 -5.91 -25.87
N ALA A 104 13.42 -6.34 -24.68
CA ALA A 104 12.89 -5.83 -23.42
C ALA A 104 13.21 -4.34 -23.21
N TYR A 105 14.40 -3.86 -23.56
CA TYR A 105 14.72 -2.44 -23.52
C TYR A 105 13.87 -1.65 -24.51
N ASP A 106 13.67 -2.14 -25.72
CA ASP A 106 12.82 -1.48 -26.73
C ASP A 106 11.37 -1.43 -26.27
N LEU A 107 10.86 -2.49 -25.67
CA LEU A 107 9.50 -2.55 -25.10
C LEU A 107 9.35 -1.60 -23.91
N ALA A 108 10.30 -1.56 -22.99
CA ALA A 108 10.28 -0.64 -21.85
C ALA A 108 10.26 0.83 -22.31
N GLN A 109 11.06 1.16 -23.32
CA GLN A 109 11.04 2.50 -23.94
C GLN A 109 9.69 2.81 -24.57
N ALA A 110 9.10 1.88 -25.30
CA ALA A 110 7.79 2.06 -25.95
C ALA A 110 6.66 2.20 -24.93
N ALA A 111 6.72 1.48 -23.82
CA ALA A 111 5.75 1.57 -22.72
C ALA A 111 5.96 2.79 -21.83
N GLY A 112 7.10 3.48 -21.96
CA GLY A 112 7.45 4.63 -21.11
C GLY A 112 7.81 4.23 -19.69
N THR A 113 8.18 2.96 -19.44
CA THR A 113 8.60 2.48 -18.14
C THR A 113 10.13 2.53 -17.97
N SER A 114 10.59 2.41 -16.72
CA SER A 114 12.00 2.51 -16.37
C SER A 114 12.87 1.49 -17.10
N MET A 115 14.05 1.92 -17.52
CA MET A 115 15.10 1.08 -18.11
C MET A 115 16.36 1.05 -17.21
N ASN A 116 16.22 1.41 -15.95
CA ASN A 116 17.35 1.52 -15.02
C ASN A 116 17.90 0.15 -14.58
N SER A 117 17.12 -0.90 -14.70
CA SER A 117 17.53 -2.26 -14.37
C SER A 117 18.37 -2.89 -15.49
N ASP A 118 19.37 -3.68 -15.11
CA ASP A 118 20.14 -4.49 -16.05
C ASP A 118 19.37 -5.79 -16.37
N PHE A 119 18.64 -5.78 -17.49
CA PHE A 119 17.84 -6.93 -17.92
C PHE A 119 18.69 -8.15 -18.33
N VAL A 120 19.94 -7.93 -18.78
CA VAL A 120 20.86 -9.03 -19.09
C VAL A 120 21.28 -9.75 -17.82
N ALA A 121 21.79 -9.00 -16.85
CA ALA A 121 22.20 -9.56 -15.57
C ALA A 121 21.03 -10.19 -14.80
N LEU A 122 19.84 -9.59 -14.89
CA LEU A 122 18.64 -10.17 -14.29
C LEU A 122 18.28 -11.52 -14.92
N LYS A 123 18.28 -11.62 -16.24
CA LYS A 123 17.98 -12.88 -16.93
C LYS A 123 18.95 -13.99 -16.53
N GLU A 124 20.25 -13.67 -16.46
CA GLU A 124 21.27 -14.62 -15.98
C GLU A 124 21.01 -15.05 -14.54
N ARG A 125 20.64 -14.12 -13.67
CA ARG A 125 20.27 -14.41 -12.28
C ARG A 125 19.04 -15.32 -12.17
N LEU A 126 18.00 -15.06 -12.97
CA LEU A 126 16.80 -15.91 -13.04
C LEU A 126 17.13 -17.32 -13.54
N ALA A 127 18.00 -17.45 -14.53
CA ALA A 127 18.45 -18.76 -15.01
C ALA A 127 19.12 -19.56 -13.90
N ASN A 128 20.03 -18.94 -13.16
CA ASN A 128 20.67 -19.58 -12.01
C ASN A 128 19.66 -19.98 -10.92
N PHE A 129 18.62 -19.19 -10.67
CA PHE A 129 17.58 -19.53 -9.72
C PHE A 129 16.72 -20.70 -10.19
N ALA A 130 16.40 -20.75 -11.49
CA ALA A 130 15.69 -21.87 -12.08
C ALA A 130 16.49 -23.17 -11.98
N ASP A 131 17.76 -23.15 -12.34
CA ASP A 131 18.67 -24.32 -12.29
C ASP A 131 18.84 -24.87 -10.85
N ASN A 132 18.76 -24.00 -9.85
CA ASN A 132 18.82 -24.37 -8.43
C ASN A 132 17.43 -24.71 -7.82
N GLY A 133 16.37 -24.73 -8.62
CA GLY A 133 15.01 -25.04 -8.18
C GLY A 133 14.34 -23.94 -7.32
N GLN A 134 14.92 -22.75 -7.23
CA GLN A 134 14.41 -21.64 -6.42
C GLN A 134 13.15 -20.99 -7.02
N LEU A 135 12.89 -21.20 -8.30
CA LEU A 135 11.67 -20.75 -8.98
C LEU A 135 10.58 -21.83 -9.07
N SER A 136 10.71 -22.92 -8.32
CA SER A 136 9.76 -24.04 -8.35
C SER A 136 8.31 -23.66 -8.02
N ILE A 137 8.12 -22.61 -7.24
CA ILE A 137 6.80 -22.05 -6.94
C ILE A 137 6.05 -21.60 -8.21
N PHE A 138 6.78 -21.15 -9.24
CA PHE A 138 6.19 -20.71 -10.51
C PHE A 138 6.07 -21.86 -11.53
N SER A 139 6.60 -23.05 -11.22
CA SER A 139 6.50 -24.24 -12.10
C SER A 139 5.26 -25.10 -11.80
N GLY A 140 4.51 -24.77 -10.78
CA GLY A 140 3.25 -25.45 -10.43
C GLY A 140 2.07 -24.92 -11.23
N ASN A 141 1.02 -25.72 -11.34
CA ASN A 141 -0.20 -25.37 -12.06
C ASN A 141 -1.19 -24.54 -11.21
N TRP A 142 -0.69 -23.67 -10.34
CA TRP A 142 -1.54 -22.86 -9.46
C TRP A 142 -2.44 -21.92 -10.23
N PHE A 143 -1.85 -21.30 -11.26
CA PHE A 143 -2.47 -20.30 -12.11
C PHE A 143 -2.50 -20.79 -13.57
N ASP A 144 -1.97 -21.97 -13.83
CA ASP A 144 -1.93 -22.55 -15.15
C ASP A 144 -3.22 -23.32 -15.35
N ALA A 145 -4.17 -22.70 -16.03
CA ALA A 145 -5.26 -23.44 -16.58
C ALA A 145 -4.71 -24.52 -17.53
N GLU A 146 -5.41 -25.64 -17.73
CA GLU A 146 -4.97 -26.74 -18.60
C GLU A 146 -4.56 -26.29 -20.02
N ASP A 147 -4.99 -25.08 -20.42
CA ASP A 147 -4.71 -24.42 -21.70
C ASP A 147 -3.60 -23.35 -21.63
N GLY A 148 -2.95 -23.16 -20.49
CA GLY A 148 -1.84 -22.21 -20.32
C GLY A 148 -2.23 -20.74 -20.41
N THR A 149 -3.50 -20.38 -20.19
CA THR A 149 -4.01 -19.01 -20.41
C THR A 149 -3.92 -18.09 -19.21
N ALA A 150 -3.47 -18.57 -18.05
CA ALA A 150 -3.41 -17.75 -16.83
C ALA A 150 -2.41 -16.60 -16.96
N TYR A 151 -1.21 -16.86 -17.48
CA TYR A 151 -0.18 -15.86 -17.74
C TYR A 151 -0.19 -15.44 -19.20
N GLN A 152 -0.49 -14.16 -19.48
CA GLN A 152 -0.72 -13.64 -20.82
C GLN A 152 0.35 -12.65 -21.31
N LEU A 153 1.31 -12.29 -20.45
CA LEU A 153 2.32 -11.32 -20.81
C LEU A 153 3.36 -11.91 -21.78
N PRO A 154 3.90 -11.11 -22.73
CA PRO A 154 5.07 -11.51 -23.49
C PRO A 154 6.29 -11.63 -22.56
N PRO A 155 7.26 -12.49 -22.91
CA PRO A 155 8.45 -12.74 -22.10
C PRO A 155 9.22 -11.46 -21.72
N GLU A 156 9.30 -10.50 -22.62
CA GLU A 156 9.98 -9.22 -22.41
C GLU A 156 9.31 -8.39 -21.31
N LEU A 157 7.97 -8.35 -21.29
CA LEU A 157 7.24 -7.64 -20.24
C LEU A 157 7.33 -8.37 -18.90
N ASP A 158 7.34 -9.71 -18.91
CA ASP A 158 7.61 -10.51 -17.70
C ASP A 158 9.01 -10.20 -17.14
N LEU A 159 10.02 -10.02 -17.99
CA LEU A 159 11.38 -9.67 -17.57
C LEU A 159 11.43 -8.25 -16.97
N ILE A 160 10.81 -7.27 -17.63
CA ILE A 160 10.73 -5.88 -17.16
C ILE A 160 10.04 -5.85 -15.79
N CYS A 161 8.85 -6.43 -15.66
CA CYS A 161 8.09 -6.42 -14.41
C CYS A 161 8.79 -7.20 -13.28
N THR A 162 9.54 -8.26 -13.61
CA THR A 162 10.36 -8.97 -12.63
C THR A 162 11.53 -8.10 -12.13
N ALA A 163 12.13 -7.27 -12.99
CA ALA A 163 13.15 -6.30 -12.58
C ALA A 163 12.56 -5.26 -11.61
N HIS A 164 11.43 -4.71 -11.96
CA HIS A 164 10.76 -3.69 -11.15
C HIS A 164 10.17 -4.26 -9.84
N TYR A 165 9.83 -5.55 -9.79
CA TYR A 165 9.54 -6.24 -8.53
C TYR A 165 10.71 -6.13 -7.54
N LEU A 166 11.95 -6.29 -8.01
CA LEU A 166 13.14 -6.16 -7.16
C LEU A 166 13.40 -4.70 -6.74
N GLU A 167 13.18 -3.75 -7.65
CA GLU A 167 13.26 -2.32 -7.32
C GLU A 167 12.20 -1.92 -6.28
N ALA A 168 10.99 -2.46 -6.40
CA ALA A 168 9.89 -2.23 -5.46
C ALA A 168 10.26 -2.58 -4.01
N LEU A 169 11.06 -3.61 -3.78
CA LEU A 169 11.57 -3.94 -2.44
C LEU A 169 12.40 -2.80 -1.84
N THR A 170 13.19 -2.11 -2.68
CA THR A 170 13.98 -0.95 -2.26
C THR A 170 13.07 0.25 -1.96
N MET A 171 12.06 0.50 -2.79
CA MET A 171 11.10 1.60 -2.58
C MET A 171 10.26 1.41 -1.32
N GLN A 172 9.85 0.17 -1.01
CA GLN A 172 9.22 -0.17 0.26
C GLN A 172 10.13 0.13 1.46
N ALA A 173 11.41 -0.21 1.36
CA ALA A 173 12.38 0.10 2.41
C ALA A 173 12.48 1.61 2.64
N LYS A 174 12.49 2.43 1.59
CA LYS A 174 12.50 3.90 1.67
C LYS A 174 11.22 4.46 2.29
N ALA A 175 10.05 3.97 1.90
CA ALA A 175 8.79 4.35 2.53
C ALA A 175 8.76 3.96 4.02
N SER A 176 9.33 2.81 4.37
CA SER A 176 9.52 2.40 5.76
C SER A 176 10.50 3.31 6.52
N GLN A 177 11.54 3.84 5.86
CA GLN A 177 12.46 4.82 6.46
C GLN A 177 11.74 6.13 6.79
N ILE A 178 10.86 6.64 5.90
CA ILE A 178 10.01 7.80 6.21
C ILE A 178 9.20 7.53 7.48
N SER A 179 8.52 6.38 7.52
CA SER A 179 7.74 5.97 8.69
C SER A 179 8.60 5.83 9.96
N ALA A 180 9.84 5.35 9.85
CA ALA A 180 10.75 5.20 10.98
C ALA A 180 11.30 6.54 11.49
N ILE A 181 11.60 7.48 10.60
CA ILE A 181 12.05 8.83 10.97
C ILE A 181 10.96 9.54 11.79
N ILE A 182 9.71 9.49 11.35
CA ILE A 182 8.57 10.10 12.02
C ILE A 182 8.16 9.27 13.25
N GLY A 183 8.05 7.97 13.08
CA GLY A 183 7.48 7.05 14.06
C GLY A 183 8.45 6.50 15.09
N GLY A 184 9.76 6.80 14.98
CA GLY A 184 10.82 6.26 15.82
C GLY A 184 11.25 4.85 15.46
N LYS A 185 10.41 4.08 14.80
CA LYS A 185 10.68 2.77 14.18
C LYS A 185 9.57 2.40 13.21
N MET A 186 9.85 1.45 12.32
CA MET A 186 8.86 0.77 11.48
C MET A 186 9.24 -0.73 11.42
N PRO A 187 8.31 -1.68 11.57
CA PRO A 187 6.89 -1.49 11.86
C PRO A 187 6.62 -1.12 13.33
N HIS A 188 5.35 -0.76 13.59
CA HIS A 188 4.83 -0.44 14.92
C HIS A 188 5.43 0.84 15.51
N VAL A 189 5.01 1.97 14.91
CA VAL A 189 5.46 3.33 15.30
C VAL A 189 5.17 3.65 16.76
N MET A 190 6.02 4.46 17.38
CA MET A 190 5.96 4.81 18.79
C MET A 190 5.44 6.22 19.05
N THR A 191 5.48 7.09 18.04
CA THR A 191 5.21 8.52 18.20
C THR A 191 3.75 8.90 17.99
N LEU A 192 2.92 8.01 17.41
CA LEU A 192 1.51 8.24 17.21
C LEU A 192 0.76 7.83 18.49
N VAL A 193 0.21 8.81 19.18
CA VAL A 193 -0.45 8.65 20.48
C VAL A 193 -1.77 9.43 20.49
N PRO A 194 -2.79 9.02 21.27
CA PRO A 194 -3.96 9.83 21.49
C PRO A 194 -3.57 11.23 22.02
N GLY A 195 -4.12 12.28 21.41
CA GLY A 195 -3.79 13.67 21.73
C GLY A 195 -2.74 14.29 20.81
N GLY A 196 -2.10 13.52 19.92
CA GLY A 196 -1.16 14.07 18.94
C GLY A 196 -0.05 13.15 18.50
N THR A 197 1.17 13.66 18.56
CA THR A 197 2.39 12.95 18.19
C THR A 197 3.54 13.34 19.10
N ALA A 198 4.44 12.38 19.37
CA ALA A 198 5.69 12.64 20.09
C ALA A 198 6.88 12.98 19.15
N PHE A 199 6.65 13.03 17.83
CA PHE A 199 7.70 13.40 16.88
C PHE A 199 8.01 14.89 16.96
N VAL A 200 9.31 15.20 17.03
CA VAL A 200 9.81 16.56 16.97
C VAL A 200 10.55 16.75 15.65
N PRO A 201 10.00 17.56 14.72
CA PRO A 201 10.64 17.85 13.45
C PRO A 201 11.89 18.72 13.66
N THR A 202 12.91 18.47 12.84
CA THR A 202 14.06 19.35 12.65
C THR A 202 14.24 19.57 11.15
N ASP A 203 14.90 20.67 10.76
CA ASP A 203 15.14 20.96 9.33
C ASP A 203 15.84 19.78 8.65
N GLN A 204 16.86 19.21 9.29
CA GLN A 204 17.55 18.02 8.77
C GLN A 204 16.61 16.83 8.50
N LYS A 205 15.71 16.53 9.46
CA LYS A 205 14.73 15.45 9.27
C LYS A 205 13.73 15.76 8.16
N LEU A 206 13.30 17.01 8.03
CA LEU A 206 12.38 17.41 6.98
C LEU A 206 13.02 17.31 5.59
N ASP A 207 14.29 17.69 5.46
CA ASP A 207 15.05 17.54 4.21
C ASP A 207 15.20 16.04 3.84
N GLU A 208 15.52 15.20 4.82
CA GLU A 208 15.63 13.74 4.62
C GLU A 208 14.28 13.12 4.21
N LEU A 209 13.18 13.48 4.87
CA LEU A 209 11.83 13.04 4.53
C LEU A 209 11.44 13.45 3.11
N LYS A 210 11.76 14.70 2.75
CA LYS A 210 11.49 15.21 1.41
C LYS A 210 12.27 14.44 0.34
N ALA A 211 13.56 14.23 0.55
CA ALA A 211 14.39 13.50 -0.42
C ALA A 211 13.89 12.07 -0.66
N LEU A 212 13.52 11.35 0.41
CA LEU A 212 12.94 10.01 0.30
C LEU A 212 11.58 10.02 -0.43
N ALA A 213 10.73 10.99 -0.14
CA ALA A 213 9.42 11.12 -0.78
C ALA A 213 9.55 11.46 -2.27
N ASP A 214 10.45 12.38 -2.63
CA ASP A 214 10.71 12.74 -4.04
C ASP A 214 11.20 11.52 -4.82
N GLU A 215 12.13 10.74 -4.27
CA GLU A 215 12.65 9.55 -4.94
C GLU A 215 11.58 8.46 -5.15
N ILE A 216 10.70 8.24 -4.16
CA ILE A 216 9.58 7.31 -4.33
C ILE A 216 8.58 7.84 -5.36
N TYR A 217 8.30 9.15 -5.33
CA TYR A 217 7.40 9.78 -6.29
C TYR A 217 7.91 9.60 -7.73
N ASP A 218 9.18 9.93 -7.98
CA ASP A 218 9.79 9.78 -9.30
C ASP A 218 9.74 8.32 -9.79
N TRP A 219 9.97 7.37 -8.89
CA TRP A 219 9.88 5.95 -9.22
C TRP A 219 8.44 5.49 -9.52
N VAL A 220 7.45 5.97 -8.77
CA VAL A 220 6.03 5.66 -9.04
C VAL A 220 5.62 6.18 -10.41
N GLU A 221 5.99 7.43 -10.75
CA GLU A 221 5.67 8.06 -12.03
C GLU A 221 6.38 7.39 -13.21
N SER A 222 7.65 7.00 -13.04
CA SER A 222 8.46 6.45 -14.11
C SER A 222 8.41 4.92 -14.24
N THR A 223 7.89 4.23 -13.25
CA THR A 223 7.95 2.75 -13.19
C THR A 223 6.58 2.14 -12.89
N MET A 224 6.02 2.41 -11.71
CA MET A 224 4.81 1.70 -11.25
C MET A 224 3.58 2.01 -12.11
N ILE A 225 3.35 3.28 -12.44
CA ILE A 225 2.21 3.69 -13.28
C ILE A 225 2.36 3.15 -14.70
N PRO A 226 3.51 3.32 -15.39
CA PRO A 226 3.70 2.75 -16.72
C PRO A 226 3.58 1.22 -16.75
N ASP A 227 4.13 0.49 -15.77
CA ASP A 227 3.98 -0.96 -15.69
C ASP A 227 2.51 -1.37 -15.58
N THR A 228 1.73 -0.68 -14.74
CA THR A 228 0.30 -0.95 -14.61
C THR A 228 -0.42 -0.80 -15.94
N LEU A 229 -0.09 0.26 -16.69
CA LEU A 229 -0.67 0.53 -18.00
C LEU A 229 -0.19 -0.45 -19.08
N ALA A 230 1.03 -0.95 -18.98
CA ALA A 230 1.56 -1.96 -19.89
C ALA A 230 0.95 -3.36 -19.66
N ILE A 231 0.67 -3.73 -18.41
CA ILE A 231 0.07 -5.02 -18.04
C ILE A 231 -1.44 -5.05 -18.35
N ALA A 232 -2.16 -3.98 -18.04
CA ALA A 232 -3.63 -3.95 -18.05
C ALA A 232 -4.27 -4.42 -19.37
N PRO A 233 -3.78 -4.10 -20.57
CA PRO A 233 -4.36 -4.56 -21.85
C PRO A 233 -4.41 -6.08 -22.02
N TYR A 234 -3.48 -6.80 -21.42
CA TYR A 234 -3.42 -8.27 -21.50
C TYR A 234 -4.46 -8.95 -20.61
N TYR A 235 -5.00 -8.23 -19.62
CA TYR A 235 -5.93 -8.76 -18.62
C TYR A 235 -7.24 -7.98 -18.56
N ILE A 236 -7.65 -7.37 -19.67
CA ILE A 236 -8.84 -6.52 -19.71
C ILE A 236 -10.12 -7.27 -19.28
N ASP A 237 -10.21 -8.55 -19.62
CA ASP A 237 -11.36 -9.39 -19.26
C ASP A 237 -11.43 -9.66 -17.74
N ALA A 238 -10.28 -9.69 -17.07
CA ALA A 238 -10.19 -9.88 -15.63
C ALA A 238 -10.82 -8.71 -14.84
N LEU A 239 -10.94 -7.52 -15.43
CA LEU A 239 -11.62 -6.37 -14.82
C LEU A 239 -13.10 -6.63 -14.50
N ASN A 240 -13.68 -7.68 -15.14
CA ASN A 240 -15.03 -8.08 -14.84
C ASN A 240 -15.14 -9.11 -13.71
N TRP A 241 -14.03 -9.69 -13.28
CA TRP A 241 -14.00 -10.67 -12.21
C TRP A 241 -14.01 -9.99 -10.85
N GLY A 242 -14.72 -10.57 -9.88
CA GLY A 242 -14.72 -10.08 -8.51
C GLY A 242 -15.31 -8.69 -8.30
N LYS A 243 -16.17 -8.24 -9.18
CA LYS A 243 -16.81 -6.90 -9.14
C LYS A 243 -17.48 -6.54 -7.81
N GLY A 244 -17.83 -7.53 -6.99
CA GLY A 244 -18.60 -7.31 -5.79
C GLY A 244 -19.98 -6.70 -6.05
N CYS A 245 -20.51 -5.99 -5.07
CA CYS A 245 -21.84 -5.39 -5.15
C CYS A 245 -21.87 -4.00 -5.82
N GLY A 246 -20.72 -3.49 -6.25
CA GLY A 246 -20.61 -2.16 -6.86
C GLY A 246 -20.77 -1.00 -5.88
N ARG A 247 -20.76 -1.25 -4.59
CA ARG A 247 -20.82 -0.23 -3.55
C ARG A 247 -19.58 -0.28 -2.70
N TYR A 248 -18.99 0.88 -2.45
CA TYR A 248 -17.73 1.01 -1.72
C TYR A 248 -17.93 1.99 -0.57
N VAL A 249 -17.38 1.66 0.60
CA VAL A 249 -17.35 2.54 1.76
C VAL A 249 -15.90 2.88 2.09
N ALA A 250 -15.64 4.14 2.38
CA ALA A 250 -14.36 4.62 2.88
C ALA A 250 -14.59 5.53 4.09
N TRP A 251 -13.74 5.42 5.10
CA TRP A 251 -13.74 6.34 6.24
C TRP A 251 -12.92 7.61 5.98
N GLY A 252 -12.29 7.69 4.81
CA GLY A 252 -11.45 8.79 4.41
C GLY A 252 -10.08 8.82 5.10
N VAL A 253 -9.18 9.61 4.56
CA VAL A 253 -7.82 9.76 5.08
C VAL A 253 -7.24 11.12 4.71
N PHE A 254 -6.16 11.53 5.37
CA PHE A 254 -5.49 12.82 5.21
C PHE A 254 -6.38 13.99 5.61
N GLU A 255 -6.51 14.20 6.90
CA GLU A 255 -7.30 15.29 7.47
C GLU A 255 -6.84 16.65 6.94
N GLY A 256 -7.78 17.43 6.39
CA GLY A 256 -7.54 18.76 5.86
C GLY A 256 -7.26 19.79 6.97
N PRO A 257 -6.74 20.98 6.61
CA PRO A 257 -6.52 22.07 7.56
C PRO A 257 -7.85 22.67 8.01
N GLY A 258 -7.92 23.06 9.29
CA GLY A 258 -9.06 23.80 9.84
C GLY A 258 -9.26 23.57 11.33
N ASP A 259 -9.97 24.49 11.94
CA ASP A 259 -10.60 24.32 13.24
C ASP A 259 -12.05 23.87 13.02
N TYR A 260 -12.31 22.61 13.34
CA TYR A 260 -13.64 22.03 13.15
C TYR A 260 -14.48 22.20 14.43
N ALA A 261 -15.74 22.56 14.27
CA ALA A 261 -16.66 22.66 15.37
C ALA A 261 -17.10 21.27 15.89
N SER A 262 -17.05 20.26 15.00
CA SER A 262 -17.47 18.90 15.30
C SER A 262 -16.58 17.86 14.64
N TYR A 263 -16.65 16.62 15.14
CA TYR A 263 -16.00 15.45 14.52
C TYR A 263 -16.50 15.21 13.09
N THR A 264 -17.78 15.41 12.85
CA THR A 264 -18.40 15.23 11.52
C THR A 264 -17.79 16.20 10.51
N GLU A 265 -17.60 17.47 10.89
CA GLU A 265 -16.94 18.46 10.03
C GLU A 265 -15.47 18.07 9.76
N GLN A 266 -14.75 17.59 10.76
CA GLN A 266 -13.39 17.10 10.60
C GLN A 266 -13.33 15.94 9.61
N MET A 267 -14.25 14.98 9.73
CA MET A 267 -14.30 13.82 8.81
C MET A 267 -14.68 14.21 7.38
N ALA A 268 -15.54 15.20 7.21
CA ALA A 268 -15.93 15.72 5.89
C ALA A 268 -14.79 16.48 5.20
N ASN A 269 -13.86 17.08 5.95
CA ASN A 269 -12.75 17.86 5.41
C ASN A 269 -11.44 17.01 5.32
N ARG A 270 -11.52 15.87 4.65
CA ARG A 270 -10.37 15.03 4.30
C ARG A 270 -10.03 15.16 2.84
N TYR A 271 -8.74 15.05 2.49
CA TYR A 271 -8.32 15.03 1.08
C TYR A 271 -8.90 13.83 0.33
N LEU A 272 -9.01 12.68 1.01
CA LEU A 272 -9.79 11.55 0.55
C LEU A 272 -11.01 11.46 1.46
N PRO A 273 -12.20 11.89 1.01
CA PRO A 273 -13.36 12.06 1.87
C PRO A 273 -13.93 10.72 2.36
N MET A 274 -14.61 10.77 3.50
CA MET A 274 -15.45 9.67 3.97
C MET A 274 -16.74 9.62 3.16
N GLY A 275 -17.21 8.42 2.84
CA GLY A 275 -18.49 8.28 2.17
C GLY A 275 -18.77 6.88 1.64
N VAL A 276 -19.93 6.72 1.07
CA VAL A 276 -20.34 5.55 0.29
C VAL A 276 -20.43 5.96 -1.18
N ILE A 277 -19.72 5.26 -2.05
CA ILE A 277 -19.81 5.43 -3.50
C ILE A 277 -20.62 4.27 -4.05
N ASP A 278 -21.67 4.58 -4.80
CA ASP A 278 -22.49 3.59 -5.51
C ASP A 278 -21.90 3.21 -6.88
N ASP A 279 -22.55 2.28 -7.58
CA ASP A 279 -22.16 1.80 -8.91
C ASP A 279 -22.24 2.88 -10.01
N LYS A 280 -22.80 4.03 -9.70
CA LYS A 280 -22.88 5.21 -10.59
C LYS A 280 -21.88 6.29 -10.21
N LEU A 281 -20.96 5.98 -9.29
CA LEU A 281 -19.99 6.92 -8.73
C LEU A 281 -20.60 8.11 -7.97
N ASN A 282 -21.85 7.98 -7.49
CA ASN A 282 -22.42 9.00 -6.62
C ASN A 282 -21.89 8.81 -5.21
N LEU A 283 -21.28 9.88 -4.68
CA LEU A 283 -20.85 9.93 -3.29
C LEU A 283 -22.04 10.29 -2.40
N SER A 284 -22.29 9.50 -1.38
CA SER A 284 -23.24 9.79 -0.32
C SER A 284 -22.60 9.71 1.05
N ASP A 285 -23.14 10.48 2.00
CA ASP A 285 -22.61 10.52 3.35
C ASP A 285 -22.81 9.20 4.08
N VAL A 286 -21.82 8.81 4.89
CA VAL A 286 -21.97 7.76 5.88
C VAL A 286 -22.74 8.38 7.06
N GLN A 287 -23.93 7.87 7.33
CA GLN A 287 -24.66 8.25 8.53
C GLN A 287 -24.18 7.39 9.70
N GLU A 288 -23.48 8.00 10.63
CA GLU A 288 -23.21 7.41 11.95
C GLU A 288 -24.44 7.65 12.85
N ASN A 289 -25.09 6.58 13.30
CA ASN A 289 -26.15 6.62 14.32
C ASN A 289 -25.54 6.49 15.71
#